data_11c8083199584bbb3112967752be9f90
#
_entry.id   11c8083199584bbb3112967752be9f90
#
_cell.length_a   1.000
_cell.length_b   1.000
_cell.length_c   1.000
_cell.angle_alpha   90.00
_cell.angle_beta   90.00
_cell.angle_gamma   90.00
#
_symmetry.space_group_name_H-M   'P 1'
#
loop_
_entity.id
_entity.type
_entity.pdbx_description
1 polymer ?
#
loop_
_entity_poly.entity_id
_entity_poly.type
_entity_poly.pdbx_seq_one_letter_code
_entity_poly.pdbx_strand_id
1 'polypeptide(L)'
;MTERNGMRYGVLGLIVLTLLIFLGLMVAMQSPSTSEPTAPGATAAPALESLAALDGQAPARRALDIQTWTTAEGAKVLFVAAPQLPMFDLRLTFAAGSSQDGDVPGLAMLTNAMLNEGVAGKDVGAIAEGFEGLGAHFGNGAYRDMAVASLRSLSQRDLREPALALFSEVLGAPSFPADSLARIQNQLLAGFEYQKQNPGKLAGIALFEALYGSHPYAHSSDGNAQSIPAITLEQLRAFHAKAYTASNAVIAVVGDLSRSEAEAISAQVSAALPKGPALAKTPQPDVPKAGRQHIEHPSKQTHLLLAQLGIDRREPDYAALYIGNQILGGGGFGTRLMEEVREKRGLTYGIYSGFSAMQARGPFMINLQTRAELSEGALTLVQDILRDYLANGPTQKELDDAKRELAGSFPLSTASNADIVGQLGAMGFYDLPLTYLEDFMAQIQALSAEQVKTAMAKHLNPEAMLIVSAGPTVAQQPLPPPTERPTAQPTGIPEH
;
A
#
# COMPACT_ATOMS: atom_id res chain seq x y z
N MET A 1 33.20 39.46 -24.95
CA MET A 1 33.06 39.70 -23.47
C MET A 1 31.84 40.54 -23.12
N THR A 2 30.71 40.37 -23.80
CA THR A 2 29.52 41.26 -23.65
C THR A 2 28.17 40.53 -23.44
N GLU A 3 28.18 39.20 -23.36
CA GLU A 3 26.90 38.43 -23.15
C GLU A 3 26.64 37.94 -21.72
N ARG A 4 27.59 38.05 -20.80
CA ARG A 4 27.39 37.57 -19.40
C ARG A 4 26.76 38.56 -18.44
N ASN A 5 26.56 39.83 -18.81
CA ASN A 5 25.97 40.83 -17.93
C ASN A 5 24.45 41.00 -18.09
N GLY A 6 23.87 40.63 -19.23
CA GLY A 6 22.42 40.76 -19.46
C GLY A 6 21.57 39.84 -18.60
N MET A 7 22.07 38.61 -18.32
CA MET A 7 21.31 37.60 -17.55
C MET A 7 21.27 37.88 -16.03
N ARG A 8 22.26 38.62 -15.50
CA ARG A 8 22.28 39.00 -14.07
C ARG A 8 21.30 40.11 -13.73
N TYR A 9 21.03 41.03 -14.66
CA TYR A 9 20.05 42.09 -14.44
C TYR A 9 18.59 41.63 -14.63
N GLY A 10 18.35 40.63 -15.46
CA GLY A 10 17.04 39.99 -15.62
C GLY A 10 16.57 39.22 -14.37
N VAL A 11 17.47 38.51 -13.73
CA VAL A 11 17.16 37.73 -12.49
C VAL A 11 16.96 38.69 -11.29
N LEU A 12 17.77 39.75 -11.19
CA LEU A 12 17.61 40.76 -10.14
C LEU A 12 16.30 41.52 -10.31
N GLY A 13 15.91 41.83 -11.54
CA GLY A 13 14.63 42.49 -11.85
C GLY A 13 13.41 41.66 -11.48
N LEU A 14 13.49 40.32 -11.69
CA LEU A 14 12.42 39.42 -11.36
C LEU A 14 12.25 39.26 -9.83
N ILE A 15 13.36 39.22 -9.07
CA ILE A 15 13.33 39.11 -7.60
C ILE A 15 12.79 40.41 -6.99
N VAL A 16 13.15 41.56 -7.52
CA VAL A 16 12.62 42.86 -7.02
C VAL A 16 11.12 43.00 -7.34
N LEU A 17 10.67 42.51 -8.51
CA LEU A 17 9.26 42.57 -8.89
C LEU A 17 8.41 41.62 -8.02
N THR A 18 8.90 40.43 -7.69
CA THR A 18 8.20 39.50 -6.77
C THR A 18 8.14 40.02 -5.34
N LEU A 19 9.19 40.67 -4.85
CA LEU A 19 9.20 41.33 -3.54
C LEU A 19 8.24 42.51 -3.46
N LEU A 20 8.12 43.33 -4.53
CA LEU A 20 7.19 44.43 -4.59
C LEU A 20 5.72 43.98 -4.69
N ILE A 21 5.45 42.86 -5.36
CA ILE A 21 4.11 42.25 -5.41
C ILE A 21 3.74 41.71 -4.02
N PHE A 22 4.68 41.06 -3.31
CA PHE A 22 4.46 40.57 -1.95
C PHE A 22 4.23 41.69 -0.94
N LEU A 23 4.97 42.79 -1.06
CA LEU A 23 4.79 43.98 -0.21
C LEU A 23 3.48 44.68 -0.52
N GLY A 24 3.07 44.74 -1.79
CA GLY A 24 1.77 45.28 -2.21
C GLY A 24 0.58 44.48 -1.70
N LEU A 25 0.69 43.12 -1.67
CA LEU A 25 -0.32 42.26 -1.09
C LEU A 25 -0.43 42.40 0.44
N MET A 26 0.70 42.61 1.14
CA MET A 26 0.68 42.82 2.60
C MET A 26 0.05 44.18 2.99
N VAL A 27 0.24 45.22 2.18
CA VAL A 27 -0.38 46.54 2.43
C VAL A 27 -1.88 46.52 2.09
N ALA A 28 -2.31 45.74 1.10
CA ALA A 28 -3.71 45.57 0.75
C ALA A 28 -4.55 44.79 1.78
N MET A 29 -3.89 44.06 2.70
CA MET A 29 -4.56 43.34 3.79
C MET A 29 -4.78 44.18 5.07
N GLN A 30 -4.38 45.45 5.10
CA GLN A 30 -4.67 46.35 6.20
C GLN A 30 -5.77 47.35 5.78
N SER A 31 -6.99 46.86 5.67
CA SER A 31 -8.18 47.73 5.53
C SER A 31 -8.84 47.94 6.90
N PRO A 32 -9.31 49.16 7.20
CA PRO A 32 -9.88 49.49 8.50
C PRO A 32 -11.23 48.78 8.71
N SER A 33 -11.45 48.34 9.94
CA SER A 33 -12.68 47.70 10.43
C SER A 33 -13.90 48.59 10.18
N THR A 34 -14.74 48.20 9.24
CA THR A 34 -16.14 48.66 9.17
C THR A 34 -17.00 47.70 9.99
N SER A 35 -17.76 48.26 10.93
CA SER A 35 -18.75 47.60 11.76
C SER A 35 -19.79 46.91 10.85
N GLU A 36 -19.84 45.54 10.90
CA GLU A 36 -20.91 44.75 10.30
C GLU A 36 -22.24 44.91 11.04
N PRO A 37 -23.36 44.96 10.34
CA PRO A 37 -24.66 44.87 11.00
C PRO A 37 -24.94 43.44 11.48
N THR A 38 -25.33 43.32 12.73
CA THR A 38 -25.70 42.11 13.43
C THR A 38 -26.82 41.36 12.68
N ALA A 39 -26.51 40.22 12.07
CA ALA A 39 -27.53 39.31 11.55
C ALA A 39 -28.10 38.46 12.69
N PRO A 40 -29.42 38.25 12.80
CA PRO A 40 -30.01 37.41 13.83
C PRO A 40 -29.84 35.95 13.47
N GLY A 41 -29.27 35.14 14.38
CA GLY A 41 -29.44 33.71 14.39
C GLY A 41 -28.30 32.83 13.87
N ALA A 42 -27.02 33.25 14.06
CA ALA A 42 -25.95 32.27 13.96
C ALA A 42 -25.97 31.36 15.21
N THR A 43 -26.42 30.10 15.05
CA THR A 43 -26.12 29.03 16.00
C THR A 43 -24.60 28.99 16.19
N ALA A 44 -24.16 29.14 17.44
CA ALA A 44 -22.74 29.05 17.76
C ALA A 44 -22.16 27.78 17.17
N ALA A 45 -21.07 27.91 16.41
CA ALA A 45 -20.31 26.72 15.98
C ALA A 45 -20.00 25.89 17.23
N PRO A 46 -20.13 24.55 17.19
CA PRO A 46 -19.81 23.71 18.32
C PRO A 46 -18.38 24.02 18.75
N ALA A 47 -18.20 24.32 20.05
CA ALA A 47 -16.89 24.52 20.60
C ALA A 47 -16.04 23.28 20.31
N LEU A 48 -14.83 23.46 19.80
CA LEU A 48 -13.88 22.36 19.63
C LEU A 48 -13.64 21.78 21.03
N GLU A 49 -14.18 20.58 21.27
CA GLU A 49 -13.96 19.88 22.51
C GLU A 49 -12.47 19.56 22.62
N SER A 50 -11.83 19.96 23.69
CA SER A 50 -10.44 19.61 23.95
C SER A 50 -10.34 18.11 24.27
N LEU A 51 -9.17 17.50 24.08
CA LEU A 51 -8.93 16.11 24.51
C LEU A 51 -9.27 15.86 25.99
N ALA A 52 -9.22 16.91 26.83
CA ALA A 52 -9.65 16.88 28.23
C ALA A 52 -11.17 16.70 28.39
N ALA A 53 -11.98 17.10 27.41
CA ALA A 53 -13.43 16.93 27.44
C ALA A 53 -13.86 15.47 27.15
N LEU A 54 -12.97 14.64 26.61
CA LEU A 54 -13.21 13.21 26.41
C LEU A 54 -13.20 12.40 27.73
N ASP A 55 -12.84 13.03 28.86
CA ASP A 55 -12.88 12.46 30.24
C ASP A 55 -12.31 11.01 30.28
N GLY A 56 -11.24 10.75 29.55
CA GLY A 56 -10.59 9.44 29.46
C GLY A 56 -11.41 8.35 28.76
N GLN A 57 -12.56 8.69 28.18
CA GLN A 57 -13.33 7.74 27.38
C GLN A 57 -12.68 7.57 26.00
N ALA A 58 -12.38 6.33 25.64
CA ALA A 58 -12.00 6.01 24.28
C ALA A 58 -13.14 6.41 23.32
N PRO A 59 -12.85 7.04 22.19
CA PRO A 59 -13.89 7.37 21.20
C PRO A 59 -14.69 6.11 20.85
N ALA A 60 -16.01 6.26 20.75
CA ALA A 60 -16.89 5.15 20.40
C ALA A 60 -16.44 4.54 19.09
N ARG A 61 -16.17 3.24 19.07
CA ARG A 61 -15.78 2.52 17.87
C ARG A 61 -16.95 2.54 16.89
N ARG A 62 -16.72 3.06 15.69
CA ARG A 62 -17.69 2.97 14.61
C ARG A 62 -17.66 1.54 14.06
N ALA A 63 -18.66 0.74 14.39
CA ALA A 63 -18.90 -0.53 13.70
C ALA A 63 -19.43 -0.23 12.29
N LEU A 64 -18.88 -0.94 11.29
CA LEU A 64 -19.36 -0.84 9.92
C LEU A 64 -20.53 -1.82 9.73
N ASP A 65 -21.70 -1.31 9.29
CA ASP A 65 -22.83 -2.16 8.89
C ASP A 65 -22.53 -2.76 7.50
N ILE A 66 -21.81 -3.88 7.49
CA ILE A 66 -21.38 -4.54 6.26
C ILE A 66 -22.47 -5.49 5.80
N GLN A 67 -23.14 -5.14 4.71
CA GLN A 67 -24.12 -5.97 4.03
C GLN A 67 -23.45 -6.79 2.94
N THR A 68 -23.89 -8.05 2.75
CA THR A 68 -23.28 -8.93 1.74
C THR A 68 -24.34 -9.72 0.97
N TRP A 69 -24.02 -10.06 -0.27
CA TRP A 69 -24.78 -10.94 -1.16
C TRP A 69 -23.89 -11.47 -2.28
N THR A 70 -24.44 -12.30 -3.13
CA THR A 70 -23.80 -12.78 -4.35
C THR A 70 -24.64 -12.39 -5.55
N THR A 71 -24.01 -11.85 -6.61
CA THR A 71 -24.72 -11.55 -7.86
C THR A 71 -25.12 -12.81 -8.62
N ALA A 72 -25.98 -12.69 -9.60
CA ALA A 72 -26.42 -13.82 -10.45
C ALA A 72 -25.24 -14.46 -11.19
N GLU A 73 -24.23 -13.68 -11.52
CA GLU A 73 -23.00 -14.10 -12.22
C GLU A 73 -21.93 -14.67 -11.25
N GLY A 74 -22.19 -14.67 -9.94
CA GLY A 74 -21.35 -15.30 -8.93
C GLY A 74 -20.34 -14.39 -8.22
N ALA A 75 -20.37 -13.06 -8.43
CA ALA A 75 -19.51 -12.14 -7.69
C ALA A 75 -20.00 -11.95 -6.25
N LYS A 76 -19.09 -12.07 -5.27
CA LYS A 76 -19.35 -11.73 -3.86
C LYS A 76 -19.37 -10.21 -3.71
N VAL A 77 -20.41 -9.68 -3.08
CA VAL A 77 -20.57 -8.24 -2.84
C VAL A 77 -20.51 -7.92 -1.36
N LEU A 78 -19.76 -6.86 -1.01
CA LEU A 78 -19.75 -6.25 0.32
C LEU A 78 -20.13 -4.77 0.16
N PHE A 79 -21.09 -4.31 0.95
CA PHE A 79 -21.62 -2.95 0.88
C PHE A 79 -21.71 -2.29 2.25
N VAL A 80 -21.31 -1.01 2.30
CA VAL A 80 -21.53 -0.11 3.45
C VAL A 80 -22.19 1.16 2.97
N ALA A 81 -23.37 1.48 3.51
CA ALA A 81 -24.02 2.76 3.27
C ALA A 81 -23.30 3.90 4.01
N ALA A 82 -22.92 4.95 3.30
CA ALA A 82 -22.22 6.13 3.84
C ALA A 82 -22.76 7.42 3.20
N PRO A 83 -23.97 7.89 3.65
CA PRO A 83 -24.71 8.97 2.98
C PRO A 83 -24.22 10.39 3.32
N GLN A 84 -23.08 10.54 4.02
CA GLN A 84 -22.57 11.84 4.47
C GLN A 84 -22.10 12.73 3.33
N LEU A 85 -21.67 12.13 2.22
CA LEU A 85 -21.26 12.82 1.00
C LEU A 85 -21.98 12.23 -0.20
N PRO A 86 -22.46 13.03 -1.18
CA PRO A 86 -23.21 12.55 -2.34
C PRO A 86 -22.28 11.88 -3.37
N MET A 87 -21.59 10.82 -2.95
CA MET A 87 -20.62 10.08 -3.75
C MET A 87 -20.53 8.62 -3.30
N PHE A 88 -19.97 7.77 -4.16
CA PHE A 88 -19.67 6.39 -3.82
C PHE A 88 -18.32 5.95 -4.38
N ASP A 89 -17.74 4.95 -3.74
CA ASP A 89 -16.58 4.20 -4.20
C ASP A 89 -16.99 2.76 -4.49
N LEU A 90 -16.60 2.29 -5.67
CA LEU A 90 -16.76 0.92 -6.14
C LEU A 90 -15.38 0.33 -6.40
N ARG A 91 -15.12 -0.87 -5.89
CA ARG A 91 -13.88 -1.60 -6.11
C ARG A 91 -14.16 -3.04 -6.49
N LEU A 92 -13.63 -3.47 -7.61
CA LEU A 92 -13.58 -4.86 -7.99
C LEU A 92 -12.18 -5.40 -7.70
N THR A 93 -12.12 -6.54 -7.04
CA THR A 93 -10.86 -7.25 -6.74
C THR A 93 -10.98 -8.65 -7.34
N PHE A 94 -10.12 -8.94 -8.31
CA PHE A 94 -10.08 -10.21 -9.04
C PHE A 94 -8.89 -11.05 -8.56
N ALA A 95 -9.02 -12.37 -8.47
CA ALA A 95 -7.89 -13.26 -8.30
C ALA A 95 -7.09 -13.39 -9.63
N ALA A 96 -6.63 -12.25 -10.12
CA ALA A 96 -6.00 -12.05 -11.43
C ALA A 96 -4.65 -11.32 -11.29
N GLY A 97 -3.94 -11.59 -10.21
CA GLY A 97 -2.60 -11.05 -9.97
C GLY A 97 -1.52 -11.86 -10.71
N SER A 98 -0.25 -11.44 -10.53
CA SER A 98 0.89 -12.07 -11.21
C SER A 98 1.09 -13.55 -10.82
N SER A 99 0.52 -14.02 -9.71
CA SER A 99 0.47 -15.45 -9.39
C SER A 99 -0.28 -16.29 -10.42
N GLN A 100 -1.02 -15.67 -11.32
CA GLN A 100 -1.76 -16.30 -12.42
C GLN A 100 -1.08 -16.14 -13.79
N ASP A 101 0.10 -15.55 -13.85
CA ASP A 101 0.88 -15.29 -15.08
C ASP A 101 1.28 -16.59 -15.82
N GLY A 102 1.35 -17.73 -15.11
CA GLY A 102 1.91 -18.95 -15.64
C GLY A 102 3.38 -18.77 -16.03
N ASP A 103 3.73 -19.13 -17.25
CA ASP A 103 5.10 -19.01 -17.77
C ASP A 103 5.39 -17.66 -18.44
N VAL A 104 4.50 -16.67 -18.30
CA VAL A 104 4.60 -15.36 -18.97
C VAL A 104 4.60 -14.23 -17.94
N PRO A 105 5.71 -13.99 -17.22
CA PRO A 105 5.79 -12.97 -16.18
C PRO A 105 5.39 -11.58 -16.67
N GLY A 106 4.49 -10.90 -15.94
CA GLY A 106 3.98 -9.58 -16.28
C GLY A 106 2.68 -9.58 -17.08
N LEU A 107 2.13 -10.75 -17.42
CA LEU A 107 0.88 -10.86 -18.19
C LEU A 107 -0.31 -10.23 -17.43
N ALA A 108 -0.46 -10.52 -16.16
CA ALA A 108 -1.52 -9.94 -15.31
C ALA A 108 -1.42 -8.43 -15.21
N MET A 109 -0.20 -7.92 -14.94
CA MET A 109 0.04 -6.48 -14.84
C MET A 109 -0.26 -5.78 -16.15
N LEU A 110 0.25 -6.31 -17.28
CA LEU A 110 0.06 -5.69 -18.59
C LEU A 110 -1.41 -5.76 -19.02
N THR A 111 -2.12 -6.86 -18.75
CA THR A 111 -3.57 -6.97 -18.99
C THR A 111 -4.34 -5.91 -18.20
N ASN A 112 -4.03 -5.73 -16.93
CA ASN A 112 -4.68 -4.71 -16.08
C ASN A 112 -4.38 -3.30 -16.59
N ALA A 113 -3.13 -2.99 -16.92
CA ALA A 113 -2.72 -1.69 -17.46
C ALA A 113 -3.39 -1.34 -18.79
N MET A 114 -3.79 -2.35 -19.55
CA MET A 114 -4.42 -2.18 -20.87
C MET A 114 -5.96 -2.04 -20.82
N LEU A 115 -6.61 -2.19 -19.66
CA LEU A 115 -8.09 -2.16 -19.54
C LEU A 115 -8.69 -0.86 -20.07
N ASN A 116 -8.13 0.28 -19.68
CA ASN A 116 -8.62 1.62 -20.02
C ASN A 116 -7.90 2.25 -21.22
N GLU A 117 -7.15 1.47 -21.97
CA GLU A 117 -6.44 1.96 -23.16
C GLU A 117 -7.36 2.05 -24.39
N GLY A 118 -8.51 1.39 -24.35
CA GLY A 118 -9.51 1.49 -25.41
C GLY A 118 -10.70 0.57 -25.19
N VAL A 119 -11.86 1.02 -25.64
CA VAL A 119 -13.10 0.24 -25.82
C VAL A 119 -13.66 0.52 -27.21
N ALA A 120 -14.78 -0.12 -27.57
CA ALA A 120 -15.37 0.08 -28.89
C ALA A 120 -15.68 1.56 -29.18
N GLY A 121 -14.99 2.14 -30.13
CA GLY A 121 -15.18 3.54 -30.57
C GLY A 121 -14.61 4.61 -29.64
N LYS A 122 -13.87 4.25 -28.59
CA LYS A 122 -13.22 5.20 -27.67
C LYS A 122 -11.77 4.77 -27.44
N ASP A 123 -10.84 5.69 -27.62
CA ASP A 123 -9.44 5.55 -27.22
C ASP A 123 -9.23 5.94 -25.76
N VAL A 124 -7.98 5.87 -25.29
CA VAL A 124 -7.61 6.21 -23.91
C VAL A 124 -7.98 7.65 -23.53
N GLY A 125 -7.86 8.59 -24.47
CA GLY A 125 -8.24 10.00 -24.24
C GLY A 125 -9.75 10.16 -24.07
N ALA A 126 -10.55 9.57 -24.96
CA ALA A 126 -12.00 9.61 -24.88
C ALA A 126 -12.56 8.89 -23.60
N ILE A 127 -11.88 7.83 -23.14
CA ILE A 127 -12.22 7.16 -21.87
C ILE A 127 -11.93 8.10 -20.69
N ALA A 128 -10.75 8.73 -20.64
CA ALA A 128 -10.38 9.68 -19.59
C ALA A 128 -11.34 10.87 -19.55
N GLU A 129 -11.60 11.53 -20.67
CA GLU A 129 -12.57 12.63 -20.79
C GLU A 129 -13.98 12.19 -20.37
N GLY A 130 -14.36 10.94 -20.68
CA GLY A 130 -15.66 10.38 -20.31
C GLY A 130 -15.85 10.26 -18.81
N PHE A 131 -14.83 9.86 -18.05
CA PHE A 131 -14.88 9.83 -16.58
C PHE A 131 -14.76 11.24 -15.99
N GLU A 132 -13.79 12.02 -16.42
CA GLU A 132 -13.54 13.37 -15.89
C GLU A 132 -14.73 14.31 -16.11
N GLY A 133 -15.37 14.24 -17.28
CA GLY A 133 -16.56 15.02 -17.60
C GLY A 133 -17.79 14.71 -16.70
N LEU A 134 -17.78 13.53 -16.04
CA LEU A 134 -18.80 13.13 -15.08
C LEU A 134 -18.37 13.35 -13.61
N GLY A 135 -17.21 13.95 -13.38
CA GLY A 135 -16.62 14.06 -12.04
C GLY A 135 -16.27 12.71 -11.43
N ALA A 136 -16.07 11.70 -12.28
CA ALA A 136 -15.73 10.35 -11.87
C ALA A 136 -14.22 10.08 -12.03
N HIS A 137 -13.71 9.13 -11.25
CA HIS A 137 -12.32 8.71 -11.31
C HIS A 137 -12.22 7.19 -11.45
N PHE A 138 -11.57 6.74 -12.50
CA PHE A 138 -11.20 5.35 -12.72
C PHE A 138 -9.80 5.08 -12.18
N GLY A 139 -9.59 3.94 -11.54
CA GLY A 139 -8.29 3.46 -11.10
C GLY A 139 -8.15 1.97 -11.31
N ASN A 140 -6.94 1.52 -11.62
CA ASN A 140 -6.62 0.10 -11.76
C ASN A 140 -5.24 -0.21 -11.22
N GLY A 141 -4.96 -1.50 -10.97
CA GLY A 141 -3.66 -1.97 -10.51
C GLY A 141 -3.60 -3.49 -10.42
N ALA A 142 -2.43 -4.05 -10.63
CA ALA A 142 -2.18 -5.48 -10.47
C ALA A 142 -1.10 -5.71 -9.41
N TYR A 143 -1.31 -6.74 -8.61
CA TYR A 143 -0.45 -7.17 -7.51
C TYR A 143 -0.14 -8.66 -7.66
N ARG A 144 0.54 -9.27 -6.69
CA ARG A 144 0.85 -10.71 -6.76
C ARG A 144 -0.40 -11.58 -6.78
N ASP A 145 -1.33 -11.34 -5.86
CA ASP A 145 -2.54 -12.18 -5.74
C ASP A 145 -3.72 -11.65 -6.55
N MET A 146 -3.79 -10.36 -6.75
CA MET A 146 -5.01 -9.71 -7.24
C MET A 146 -4.76 -8.65 -8.29
N ALA A 147 -5.73 -8.48 -9.17
CA ALA A 147 -5.92 -7.27 -9.95
C ALA A 147 -7.13 -6.49 -9.40
N VAL A 148 -7.04 -5.18 -9.49
CA VAL A 148 -8.04 -4.26 -8.96
C VAL A 148 -8.50 -3.32 -10.06
N ALA A 149 -9.79 -3.01 -10.08
CA ALA A 149 -10.34 -1.86 -10.77
C ALA A 149 -11.28 -1.11 -9.83
N SER A 150 -11.25 0.21 -9.86
CA SER A 150 -12.03 1.07 -8.97
C SER A 150 -12.67 2.22 -9.73
N LEU A 151 -13.83 2.63 -9.24
CA LEU A 151 -14.55 3.81 -9.69
C LEU A 151 -14.95 4.61 -8.47
N ARG A 152 -14.60 5.89 -8.44
CA ARG A 152 -15.20 6.89 -7.57
C ARG A 152 -16.12 7.75 -8.43
N SER A 153 -17.35 7.98 -7.98
CA SER A 153 -18.31 8.81 -8.71
C SER A 153 -19.26 9.52 -7.76
N LEU A 154 -19.92 10.55 -8.26
CA LEU A 154 -21.04 11.16 -7.58
C LEU A 154 -22.25 10.19 -7.56
N SER A 155 -23.09 10.26 -6.51
CA SER A 155 -24.24 9.38 -6.35
C SER A 155 -25.46 9.82 -7.17
N GLN A 156 -25.48 11.06 -7.68
CA GLN A 156 -26.54 11.58 -8.54
C GLN A 156 -26.69 10.71 -9.80
N ARG A 157 -27.92 10.35 -10.11
CA ARG A 157 -28.25 9.35 -11.11
C ARG A 157 -27.76 9.69 -12.52
N ASP A 158 -27.89 10.94 -12.94
CA ASP A 158 -27.48 11.47 -14.24
C ASP A 158 -25.95 11.46 -14.46
N LEU A 159 -25.16 11.45 -13.40
CA LEU A 159 -23.70 11.32 -13.42
C LEU A 159 -23.27 9.87 -13.18
N ARG A 160 -23.91 9.19 -12.23
CA ARG A 160 -23.60 7.81 -11.84
C ARG A 160 -23.84 6.80 -12.96
N GLU A 161 -25.01 6.85 -13.61
CA GLU A 161 -25.36 5.85 -14.63
C GLU A 161 -24.39 5.84 -15.83
N PRO A 162 -24.03 6.98 -16.46
CA PRO A 162 -23.06 6.96 -17.55
C PRO A 162 -21.65 6.60 -17.06
N ALA A 163 -21.24 6.98 -15.84
CA ALA A 163 -19.94 6.56 -15.27
C ALA A 163 -19.87 5.04 -15.07
N LEU A 164 -20.94 4.42 -14.55
CA LEU A 164 -21.04 2.96 -14.40
C LEU A 164 -21.12 2.24 -15.74
N ALA A 165 -21.79 2.80 -16.74
CA ALA A 165 -21.83 2.23 -18.08
C ALA A 165 -20.43 2.19 -18.71
N LEU A 166 -19.67 3.31 -18.63
CA LEU A 166 -18.29 3.38 -19.12
C LEU A 166 -17.36 2.43 -18.34
N PHE A 167 -17.51 2.38 -17.01
CA PHE A 167 -16.74 1.47 -16.16
C PHE A 167 -17.00 0.00 -16.52
N SER A 168 -18.25 -0.36 -16.74
CA SER A 168 -18.66 -1.71 -17.16
C SER A 168 -18.10 -2.06 -18.55
N GLU A 169 -18.08 -1.10 -19.48
CA GLU A 169 -17.50 -1.25 -20.82
C GLU A 169 -15.99 -1.48 -20.76
N VAL A 170 -15.26 -0.68 -19.96
CA VAL A 170 -13.81 -0.79 -19.76
C VAL A 170 -13.42 -2.14 -19.15
N LEU A 171 -14.21 -2.66 -18.23
CA LEU A 171 -13.92 -3.94 -17.58
C LEU A 171 -14.38 -5.14 -18.41
N GLY A 172 -15.51 -5.04 -19.09
CA GLY A 172 -16.15 -6.17 -19.77
C GLY A 172 -15.67 -6.39 -21.19
N ALA A 173 -15.30 -5.32 -21.89
CA ALA A 173 -15.01 -5.36 -23.32
C ALA A 173 -13.83 -4.44 -23.74
N PRO A 174 -12.67 -4.50 -23.05
CA PRO A 174 -11.50 -3.74 -23.47
C PRO A 174 -11.03 -4.18 -24.86
N SER A 175 -10.69 -3.22 -25.72
CA SER A 175 -10.29 -3.50 -27.10
C SER A 175 -8.83 -3.94 -27.24
N PHE A 176 -8.00 -3.61 -26.25
CA PHE A 176 -6.54 -3.85 -26.25
C PHE A 176 -5.88 -3.34 -27.54
N PRO A 177 -5.75 -2.00 -27.73
CA PRO A 177 -5.17 -1.44 -28.94
C PRO A 177 -3.68 -1.80 -29.08
N ALA A 178 -3.24 -2.14 -30.29
CA ALA A 178 -1.86 -2.54 -30.55
C ALA A 178 -0.85 -1.43 -30.26
N ASP A 179 -1.21 -0.19 -30.57
CA ASP A 179 -0.33 0.98 -30.38
C ASP A 179 -0.14 1.25 -28.86
N SER A 180 -1.20 1.09 -28.05
CA SER A 180 -1.13 1.21 -26.61
C SER A 180 -0.26 0.11 -26.00
N LEU A 181 -0.40 -1.15 -26.48
CA LEU A 181 0.45 -2.24 -26.03
C LEU A 181 1.92 -1.92 -26.29
N ALA A 182 2.26 -1.53 -27.52
CA ALA A 182 3.64 -1.18 -27.89
C ALA A 182 4.18 -0.02 -27.05
N ARG A 183 3.37 0.99 -26.78
CA ARG A 183 3.74 2.13 -25.93
C ARG A 183 4.03 1.71 -24.49
N ILE A 184 3.17 0.91 -23.88
CA ILE A 184 3.32 0.46 -22.48
C ILE A 184 4.53 -0.49 -22.37
N GLN A 185 4.70 -1.42 -23.32
CA GLN A 185 5.89 -2.30 -23.37
C GLN A 185 7.18 -1.48 -23.43
N ASN A 186 7.26 -0.45 -24.26
CA ASN A 186 8.44 0.43 -24.33
C ASN A 186 8.67 1.21 -23.04
N GLN A 187 7.62 1.69 -22.37
CA GLN A 187 7.74 2.36 -21.07
C GLN A 187 8.28 1.42 -20.00
N LEU A 188 7.81 0.17 -19.95
CA LEU A 188 8.30 -0.85 -19.01
C LEU A 188 9.75 -1.21 -19.27
N LEU A 189 10.14 -1.39 -20.54
CA LEU A 189 11.54 -1.66 -20.92
C LEU A 189 12.48 -0.54 -20.47
N ALA A 190 12.08 0.72 -20.67
CA ALA A 190 12.84 1.85 -20.15
C ALA A 190 12.93 1.82 -18.61
N GLY A 191 11.83 1.45 -17.92
CA GLY A 191 11.81 1.26 -16.48
C GLY A 191 12.78 0.18 -15.99
N PHE A 192 12.89 -0.94 -16.70
CA PHE A 192 13.84 -2.02 -16.35
C PHE A 192 15.30 -1.58 -16.48
N GLU A 193 15.63 -0.72 -17.45
CA GLU A 193 17.00 -0.14 -17.51
C GLU A 193 17.31 0.73 -16.29
N TYR A 194 16.34 1.50 -15.79
CA TYR A 194 16.50 2.23 -14.52
C TYR A 194 16.63 1.30 -13.31
N GLN A 195 15.92 0.17 -13.30
CA GLN A 195 16.02 -0.80 -12.20
C GLN A 195 17.41 -1.37 -12.04
N LYS A 196 18.18 -1.54 -13.11
CA LYS A 196 19.58 -2.01 -13.07
C LYS A 196 20.49 -1.07 -12.27
N GLN A 197 20.14 0.20 -12.15
CA GLN A 197 20.86 1.21 -11.39
C GLN A 197 20.45 1.27 -9.91
N ASN A 198 19.42 0.49 -9.52
CA ASN A 198 18.89 0.49 -8.16
C ASN A 198 19.23 -0.82 -7.45
N PRO A 199 20.26 -0.86 -6.60
CA PRO A 199 20.68 -2.08 -5.92
C PRO A 199 19.59 -2.67 -5.01
N GLY A 200 18.75 -1.84 -4.40
CA GLY A 200 17.63 -2.32 -3.59
C GLY A 200 16.58 -3.08 -4.41
N LYS A 201 16.29 -2.64 -5.64
CA LYS A 201 15.38 -3.35 -6.55
C LYS A 201 15.97 -4.67 -7.00
N LEU A 202 17.27 -4.70 -7.35
CA LEU A 202 17.97 -5.92 -7.72
C LEU A 202 17.97 -6.95 -6.57
N ALA A 203 18.26 -6.48 -5.35
CA ALA A 203 18.20 -7.33 -4.17
C ALA A 203 16.79 -7.88 -3.92
N GLY A 204 15.74 -7.07 -4.10
CA GLY A 204 14.35 -7.49 -3.94
C GLY A 204 13.94 -8.58 -4.93
N ILE A 205 14.30 -8.44 -6.22
CA ILE A 205 14.03 -9.46 -7.25
C ILE A 205 14.73 -10.77 -6.88
N ALA A 206 16.04 -10.71 -6.64
CA ALA A 206 16.82 -11.89 -6.29
C ALA A 206 16.32 -12.58 -5.00
N LEU A 207 15.85 -11.79 -4.03
CA LEU A 207 15.27 -12.34 -2.81
C LEU A 207 14.00 -13.14 -3.10
N PHE A 208 13.06 -12.61 -3.90
CA PHE A 208 11.83 -13.31 -4.23
C PHE A 208 12.09 -14.57 -5.06
N GLU A 209 13.03 -14.51 -6.00
CA GLU A 209 13.48 -15.70 -6.77
C GLU A 209 14.05 -16.77 -5.84
N ALA A 210 14.93 -16.40 -4.90
CA ALA A 210 15.52 -17.33 -3.94
C ALA A 210 14.52 -17.87 -2.92
N LEU A 211 13.56 -17.02 -2.48
CA LEU A 211 12.58 -17.38 -1.47
C LEU A 211 11.51 -18.33 -2.00
N TYR A 212 11.12 -18.16 -3.25
CA TYR A 212 9.96 -18.86 -3.84
C TYR A 212 10.32 -19.89 -4.91
N GLY A 213 11.53 -19.85 -5.47
CA GLY A 213 11.99 -20.85 -6.46
C GLY A 213 11.07 -20.97 -7.67
N SER A 214 10.41 -22.10 -7.83
CA SER A 214 9.45 -22.37 -8.92
C SER A 214 8.01 -21.94 -8.61
N HIS A 215 7.74 -21.44 -7.41
CA HIS A 215 6.42 -20.98 -7.03
C HIS A 215 6.03 -19.70 -7.79
N PRO A 216 4.73 -19.47 -8.11
CA PRO A 216 4.27 -18.28 -8.84
C PRO A 216 4.65 -16.93 -8.22
N TYR A 217 5.00 -16.88 -6.94
CA TYR A 217 5.47 -15.66 -6.30
C TYR A 217 6.94 -15.32 -6.58
N ALA A 218 7.70 -16.19 -7.22
CA ALA A 218 9.13 -15.98 -7.45
C ALA A 218 9.40 -14.80 -8.40
N HIS A 219 8.69 -14.74 -9.51
CA HIS A 219 8.96 -13.71 -10.52
C HIS A 219 8.43 -12.32 -10.12
N SER A 220 9.00 -11.28 -10.72
CA SER A 220 8.50 -9.90 -10.57
C SER A 220 7.08 -9.77 -11.10
N SER A 221 6.21 -9.10 -10.37
CA SER A 221 4.85 -8.79 -10.84
C SER A 221 4.84 -7.91 -12.09
N ASP A 222 5.89 -7.13 -12.30
CA ASP A 222 6.04 -6.24 -13.47
C ASP A 222 6.58 -6.98 -14.71
N GLY A 223 6.88 -8.29 -14.59
CA GLY A 223 7.59 -9.02 -15.63
C GLY A 223 9.08 -8.67 -15.68
N ASN A 224 9.69 -8.83 -16.84
CA ASN A 224 11.10 -8.53 -17.09
C ASN A 224 11.35 -8.14 -18.55
N ALA A 225 12.60 -7.75 -18.87
CA ALA A 225 13.00 -7.30 -20.20
C ALA A 225 12.84 -8.38 -21.31
N GLN A 226 12.75 -9.64 -20.96
CA GLN A 226 12.54 -10.75 -21.89
C GLN A 226 11.06 -11.06 -22.06
N SER A 227 10.28 -11.10 -20.97
CA SER A 227 8.87 -11.48 -21.01
C SER A 227 7.97 -10.40 -21.61
N ILE A 228 8.15 -9.13 -21.21
CA ILE A 228 7.26 -8.04 -21.60
C ILE A 228 7.17 -7.86 -23.13
N PRO A 229 8.26 -7.82 -23.91
CA PRO A 229 8.17 -7.67 -25.37
C PRO A 229 7.51 -8.86 -26.06
N ALA A 230 7.51 -10.04 -25.43
CA ALA A 230 6.95 -11.26 -25.98
C ALA A 230 5.44 -11.40 -25.74
N ILE A 231 4.84 -10.59 -24.85
CA ILE A 231 3.40 -10.63 -24.56
C ILE A 231 2.61 -10.08 -25.74
N THR A 232 1.65 -10.89 -26.23
CA THR A 232 0.81 -10.58 -27.39
C THR A 232 -0.59 -10.15 -27.00
N LEU A 233 -1.29 -9.48 -27.92
CA LEU A 233 -2.71 -9.12 -27.74
C LEU A 233 -3.61 -10.34 -27.53
N GLU A 234 -3.27 -11.47 -28.13
CA GLU A 234 -4.02 -12.72 -27.95
C GLU A 234 -3.90 -13.22 -26.51
N GLN A 235 -2.70 -13.20 -25.93
CA GLN A 235 -2.47 -13.56 -24.53
C GLN A 235 -3.20 -12.62 -23.55
N LEU A 236 -3.20 -11.30 -23.80
CA LEU A 236 -3.96 -10.34 -23.01
C LEU A 236 -5.46 -10.65 -23.03
N ARG A 237 -6.04 -10.88 -24.22
CA ARG A 237 -7.46 -11.23 -24.38
C ARG A 237 -7.80 -12.55 -23.70
N ALA A 238 -6.95 -13.56 -23.85
CA ALA A 238 -7.13 -14.86 -23.22
C ALA A 238 -7.06 -14.76 -21.69
N PHE A 239 -6.10 -13.99 -21.16
CA PHE A 239 -5.99 -13.76 -19.72
C PHE A 239 -7.20 -12.98 -19.19
N HIS A 240 -7.61 -11.92 -19.84
CA HIS A 240 -8.80 -11.14 -19.47
C HIS A 240 -10.05 -12.03 -19.44
N ALA A 241 -10.32 -12.78 -20.50
CA ALA A 241 -11.48 -13.67 -20.60
C ALA A 241 -11.48 -14.76 -19.51
N LYS A 242 -10.30 -15.23 -19.08
CA LYS A 242 -10.13 -16.26 -18.07
C LYS A 242 -10.21 -15.69 -16.64
N ALA A 243 -9.59 -14.54 -16.38
CA ALA A 243 -9.31 -14.06 -15.02
C ALA A 243 -10.24 -12.93 -14.54
N TYR A 244 -10.85 -12.15 -15.44
CA TYR A 244 -11.73 -11.04 -15.09
C TYR A 244 -13.21 -11.45 -15.07
N THR A 245 -13.50 -12.68 -14.65
CA THR A 245 -14.88 -13.20 -14.55
C THR A 245 -15.54 -12.77 -13.25
N ALA A 246 -16.88 -12.69 -13.26
CA ALA A 246 -17.66 -12.34 -12.07
C ALA A 246 -17.45 -13.34 -10.92
N SER A 247 -17.39 -14.65 -11.22
CA SER A 247 -17.13 -15.70 -10.23
C SER A 247 -15.73 -15.64 -9.60
N ASN A 248 -14.81 -14.86 -10.21
CA ASN A 248 -13.45 -14.61 -9.74
C ASN A 248 -13.31 -13.23 -9.07
N ALA A 249 -14.41 -12.50 -8.91
CA ALA A 249 -14.43 -11.12 -8.43
C ALA A 249 -15.07 -10.98 -7.04
N VAL A 250 -14.53 -10.05 -6.28
CA VAL A 250 -15.19 -9.44 -5.13
C VAL A 250 -15.51 -7.99 -5.49
N ILE A 251 -16.75 -7.59 -5.27
CA ILE A 251 -17.25 -6.24 -5.48
C ILE A 251 -17.44 -5.59 -4.11
N ALA A 252 -16.68 -4.55 -3.81
CA ALA A 252 -16.87 -3.71 -2.63
C ALA A 252 -17.51 -2.38 -3.05
N VAL A 253 -18.53 -1.94 -2.32
CA VAL A 253 -19.27 -0.69 -2.58
C VAL A 253 -19.40 0.09 -1.28
N VAL A 254 -19.10 1.37 -1.29
CA VAL A 254 -19.26 2.25 -0.12
C VAL A 254 -19.73 3.61 -0.58
N GLY A 255 -20.77 4.16 0.04
CA GLY A 255 -21.17 5.54 -0.27
C GLY A 255 -22.64 5.84 -0.06
N ASP A 256 -23.06 6.96 -0.63
CA ASP A 256 -24.44 7.45 -0.61
C ASP A 256 -25.31 6.68 -1.61
N LEU A 257 -25.63 5.46 -1.23
CA LEU A 257 -26.44 4.51 -1.98
C LEU A 257 -27.37 3.76 -1.02
N SER A 258 -28.59 3.51 -1.48
CA SER A 258 -29.46 2.53 -0.85
C SER A 258 -28.99 1.10 -1.16
N ARG A 259 -29.44 0.13 -0.38
CA ARG A 259 -29.18 -1.29 -0.63
C ARG A 259 -29.62 -1.71 -2.05
N SER A 260 -30.81 -1.28 -2.49
CA SER A 260 -31.32 -1.62 -3.82
C SER A 260 -30.49 -1.01 -4.96
N GLU A 261 -29.93 0.18 -4.76
CA GLU A 261 -29.02 0.79 -5.75
C GLU A 261 -27.69 0.05 -5.80
N ALA A 262 -27.12 -0.33 -4.65
CA ALA A 262 -25.90 -1.14 -4.59
C ALA A 262 -26.10 -2.52 -5.23
N GLU A 263 -27.27 -3.16 -5.08
CA GLU A 263 -27.65 -4.39 -5.77
C GLU A 263 -27.71 -4.18 -7.29
N ALA A 264 -28.38 -3.12 -7.76
CA ALA A 264 -28.44 -2.80 -9.18
C ALA A 264 -27.07 -2.52 -9.80
N ILE A 265 -26.21 -1.76 -9.11
CA ILE A 265 -24.84 -1.45 -9.54
C ILE A 265 -24.02 -2.73 -9.64
N SER A 266 -24.02 -3.56 -8.60
CA SER A 266 -23.23 -4.79 -8.59
C SER A 266 -23.74 -5.80 -9.64
N ALA A 267 -25.03 -5.88 -9.88
CA ALA A 267 -25.61 -6.69 -10.95
C ALA A 267 -25.19 -6.18 -12.34
N GLN A 268 -25.28 -4.87 -12.59
CA GLN A 268 -24.86 -4.25 -13.85
C GLN A 268 -23.38 -4.55 -14.16
N VAL A 269 -22.51 -4.30 -13.19
CA VAL A 269 -21.07 -4.46 -13.39
C VAL A 269 -20.70 -5.94 -13.54
N SER A 270 -21.27 -6.83 -12.71
CA SER A 270 -20.97 -8.27 -12.82
C SER A 270 -21.49 -8.89 -14.12
N ALA A 271 -22.63 -8.43 -14.63
CA ALA A 271 -23.20 -8.90 -15.90
C ALA A 271 -22.33 -8.50 -17.13
N ALA A 272 -21.57 -7.42 -17.01
CA ALA A 272 -20.67 -6.97 -18.07
C ALA A 272 -19.38 -7.80 -18.16
N LEU A 273 -19.00 -8.51 -17.09
CA LEU A 273 -17.73 -9.25 -17.02
C LEU A 273 -17.79 -10.55 -17.87
N PRO A 274 -16.63 -11.05 -18.33
CA PRO A 274 -16.54 -12.35 -18.98
C PRO A 274 -17.16 -13.47 -18.11
N LYS A 275 -17.69 -14.49 -18.75
CA LYS A 275 -18.24 -15.66 -18.05
C LYS A 275 -17.18 -16.74 -17.94
N GLY A 276 -17.06 -17.35 -16.77
CA GLY A 276 -16.11 -18.42 -16.53
C GLY A 276 -16.09 -18.84 -15.06
N PRO A 277 -15.42 -19.94 -14.71
CA PRO A 277 -15.26 -20.37 -13.32
C PRO A 277 -14.27 -19.46 -12.57
N ALA A 278 -14.34 -19.49 -11.24
CA ALA A 278 -13.29 -18.93 -10.40
C ALA A 278 -11.96 -19.66 -10.62
N LEU A 279 -10.87 -18.92 -10.54
CA LEU A 279 -9.53 -19.49 -10.70
C LEU A 279 -9.12 -20.31 -9.47
N ALA A 280 -8.21 -21.26 -9.67
CA ALA A 280 -7.61 -21.99 -8.57
C ALA A 280 -6.81 -21.02 -7.67
N LYS A 281 -6.86 -21.26 -6.37
CA LYS A 281 -6.04 -20.52 -5.40
C LYS A 281 -4.56 -20.82 -5.62
N THR A 282 -3.71 -19.84 -5.37
CA THR A 282 -2.26 -19.99 -5.38
C THR A 282 -1.84 -21.10 -4.39
N PRO A 283 -1.05 -22.08 -4.80
CA PRO A 283 -0.58 -23.15 -3.91
C PRO A 283 0.31 -22.59 -2.79
N GLN A 284 0.56 -23.37 -1.75
CA GLN A 284 1.53 -22.99 -0.72
C GLN A 284 2.96 -23.20 -1.23
N PRO A 285 3.89 -22.26 -0.96
CA PRO A 285 5.28 -22.41 -1.35
C PRO A 285 6.02 -23.44 -0.51
N ASP A 286 6.99 -24.12 -1.13
CA ASP A 286 7.96 -24.93 -0.42
C ASP A 286 8.87 -24.06 0.46
N VAL A 287 9.34 -24.64 1.59
CA VAL A 287 10.27 -23.94 2.47
C VAL A 287 11.66 -23.88 1.83
N PRO A 288 12.20 -22.69 1.54
CA PRO A 288 13.53 -22.57 0.96
C PRO A 288 14.60 -22.94 1.98
N LYS A 289 15.78 -23.29 1.47
CA LYS A 289 16.96 -23.44 2.32
C LYS A 289 17.51 -22.07 2.68
N ALA A 290 17.96 -21.90 3.93
CA ALA A 290 18.72 -20.73 4.32
C ALA A 290 19.94 -20.55 3.39
N GLY A 291 20.28 -19.33 3.12
CA GLY A 291 21.37 -19.02 2.21
C GLY A 291 21.74 -17.55 2.18
N ARG A 292 22.84 -17.25 1.51
CA ARG A 292 23.30 -15.90 1.31
C ARG A 292 23.68 -15.67 -0.15
N GLN A 293 23.23 -14.54 -0.69
CA GLN A 293 23.54 -14.09 -2.04
C GLN A 293 24.03 -12.64 -2.00
N HIS A 294 25.10 -12.36 -2.73
CA HIS A 294 25.59 -10.99 -2.92
C HIS A 294 25.50 -10.60 -4.39
N ILE A 295 25.07 -9.38 -4.64
CA ILE A 295 25.00 -8.75 -5.96
C ILE A 295 25.98 -7.59 -5.95
N GLU A 296 27.04 -7.73 -6.73
CA GLU A 296 28.03 -6.66 -6.88
C GLU A 296 27.39 -5.46 -7.60
N HIS A 297 27.47 -4.28 -6.99
CA HIS A 297 26.92 -3.06 -7.55
C HIS A 297 27.78 -1.84 -7.17
N PRO A 298 28.10 -0.93 -8.10
CA PRO A 298 28.99 0.20 -7.86
C PRO A 298 28.32 1.35 -7.11
N SER A 299 27.69 1.06 -5.97
CA SER A 299 27.08 2.05 -5.08
C SER A 299 28.00 2.35 -3.89
N LYS A 300 27.70 3.42 -3.14
CA LYS A 300 28.38 3.72 -1.88
C LYS A 300 27.78 3.00 -0.67
N GLN A 301 26.62 2.45 -0.84
CA GLN A 301 25.85 1.77 0.20
C GLN A 301 25.55 0.35 -0.21
N THR A 302 25.40 -0.53 0.76
CA THR A 302 24.92 -1.89 0.58
C THR A 302 23.46 -1.96 1.09
N HIS A 303 22.57 -2.45 0.23
CA HIS A 303 21.22 -2.84 0.60
C HIS A 303 21.26 -4.26 1.15
N LEU A 304 20.65 -4.47 2.31
CA LEU A 304 20.56 -5.74 3.00
C LEU A 304 19.08 -6.13 3.15
N LEU A 305 18.74 -7.30 2.68
CA LEU A 305 17.43 -7.91 2.83
C LEU A 305 17.59 -9.26 3.53
N LEU A 306 16.91 -9.44 4.65
CA LEU A 306 16.81 -10.70 5.38
C LEU A 306 15.36 -11.16 5.28
N ALA A 307 15.09 -12.37 4.81
CA ALA A 307 13.73 -12.87 4.69
C ALA A 307 13.61 -14.36 4.92
N GLN A 308 12.43 -14.76 5.30
CA GLN A 308 11.96 -16.14 5.31
C GLN A 308 10.49 -16.17 4.86
N LEU A 309 9.96 -17.37 4.58
CA LEU A 309 8.51 -17.50 4.44
C LEU A 309 7.83 -17.11 5.76
N GLY A 310 6.90 -16.20 5.65
CA GLY A 310 6.05 -15.76 6.76
C GLY A 310 4.73 -16.53 6.77
N ILE A 311 3.64 -15.79 6.66
CA ILE A 311 2.28 -16.30 6.87
C ILE A 311 1.36 -15.99 5.68
N ASP A 312 0.25 -16.73 5.59
CA ASP A 312 -0.88 -16.33 4.76
C ASP A 312 -1.85 -15.41 5.54
N ARG A 313 -2.79 -14.81 4.82
CA ARG A 313 -3.67 -13.75 5.36
C ARG A 313 -4.68 -14.28 6.41
N ARG A 314 -4.89 -15.59 6.47
CA ARG A 314 -5.83 -16.22 7.40
C ARG A 314 -5.13 -16.92 8.59
N GLU A 315 -3.82 -16.65 8.77
CA GLU A 315 -3.08 -17.19 9.92
C GLU A 315 -3.76 -16.77 11.24
N PRO A 316 -4.11 -17.72 12.11
CA PRO A 316 -4.72 -17.42 13.41
C PRO A 316 -3.88 -16.53 14.30
N ASP A 317 -2.56 -16.63 14.23
CA ASP A 317 -1.62 -15.82 15.02
C ASP A 317 -1.41 -14.41 14.42
N TYR A 318 -2.15 -14.03 13.35
CA TYR A 318 -1.94 -12.78 12.62
C TYR A 318 -1.92 -11.54 13.52
N ALA A 319 -2.85 -11.43 14.47
CA ALA A 319 -2.91 -10.29 15.39
C ALA A 319 -1.66 -10.20 16.28
N ALA A 320 -1.19 -11.35 16.81
CA ALA A 320 0.00 -11.40 17.66
C ALA A 320 1.28 -11.09 16.86
N LEU A 321 1.37 -11.60 15.63
CA LEU A 321 2.49 -11.33 14.72
C LEU A 321 2.49 -9.87 14.25
N TYR A 322 1.32 -9.29 14.00
CA TYR A 322 1.18 -7.89 13.61
C TYR A 322 1.73 -6.96 14.69
N ILE A 323 1.22 -7.07 15.96
CA ILE A 323 1.68 -6.20 17.03
C ILE A 323 3.12 -6.50 17.45
N GLY A 324 3.54 -7.77 17.39
CA GLY A 324 4.94 -8.16 17.62
C GLY A 324 5.89 -7.51 16.62
N ASN A 325 5.49 -7.46 15.35
CA ASN A 325 6.26 -6.77 14.32
C ASN A 325 6.25 -5.24 14.48
N GLN A 326 5.13 -4.65 14.92
CA GLN A 326 5.07 -3.21 15.22
C GLN A 326 6.14 -2.81 16.25
N ILE A 327 6.39 -3.66 17.25
CA ILE A 327 7.42 -3.44 18.26
C ILE A 327 8.83 -3.69 17.72
N LEU A 328 9.00 -4.74 16.89
CA LEU A 328 10.30 -5.10 16.35
C LEU A 328 10.82 -4.07 15.35
N GLY A 329 10.05 -3.74 14.31
CA GLY A 329 10.49 -2.87 13.22
C GLY A 329 9.38 -2.36 12.29
N GLY A 330 8.11 -2.60 12.59
CA GLY A 330 6.97 -2.17 11.76
C GLY A 330 6.39 -0.80 12.12
N GLY A 331 6.56 -0.37 13.38
CA GLY A 331 5.97 0.86 13.92
C GLY A 331 6.76 2.16 13.66
N GLY A 332 7.82 2.13 12.88
CA GLY A 332 8.64 3.32 12.61
C GLY A 332 9.59 3.70 13.75
N PHE A 333 9.58 4.95 14.17
CA PHE A 333 10.42 5.44 15.27
C PHE A 333 10.00 4.81 16.61
N GLY A 334 10.98 4.39 17.43
CA GLY A 334 10.73 3.75 18.73
C GLY A 334 10.67 2.22 18.67
N THR A 335 10.76 1.62 17.47
CA THR A 335 10.93 0.17 17.34
C THR A 335 12.34 -0.27 17.72
N ARG A 336 12.51 -1.53 18.13
CA ARG A 336 13.82 -2.05 18.55
C ARG A 336 14.88 -1.94 17.44
N LEU A 337 14.52 -2.31 16.22
CA LEU A 337 15.44 -2.20 15.08
C LEU A 337 15.85 -0.75 14.81
N MET A 338 14.89 0.17 14.83
CA MET A 338 15.16 1.59 14.58
C MET A 338 16.04 2.20 15.67
N GLU A 339 15.74 1.90 16.93
CA GLU A 339 16.50 2.40 18.07
C GLU A 339 17.96 1.90 18.06
N GLU A 340 18.16 0.59 17.90
CA GLU A 340 19.50 0.00 17.99
C GLU A 340 20.38 0.30 16.78
N VAL A 341 19.79 0.26 15.57
CA VAL A 341 20.58 0.37 14.32
C VAL A 341 20.72 1.82 13.87
N ARG A 342 19.65 2.61 13.98
CA ARG A 342 19.65 4.00 13.54
C ARG A 342 19.98 4.96 14.67
N GLU A 343 19.18 4.97 15.74
CA GLU A 343 19.28 6.02 16.76
C GLU A 343 20.58 5.92 17.58
N LYS A 344 20.96 4.72 18.02
CA LYS A 344 22.15 4.51 18.82
C LYS A 344 23.45 4.47 18.00
N ARG A 345 23.42 4.06 16.72
CA ARG A 345 24.64 3.81 15.95
C ARG A 345 24.75 4.55 14.62
N GLY A 346 23.69 5.19 14.16
CA GLY A 346 23.72 5.96 12.91
C GLY A 346 24.07 5.13 11.67
N LEU A 347 23.70 3.83 11.65
CA LEU A 347 24.09 2.92 10.56
C LEU A 347 23.21 3.10 9.32
N THR A 348 22.00 3.58 9.47
CA THR A 348 21.02 3.69 8.39
C THR A 348 20.11 4.90 8.59
N TYR A 349 19.44 5.35 7.53
CA TYR A 349 18.30 6.27 7.63
C TYR A 349 17.01 5.58 8.08
N GLY A 350 16.88 4.28 7.81
CA GLY A 350 15.73 3.50 8.19
C GLY A 350 15.97 2.02 8.08
N ILE A 351 15.40 1.28 9.00
CA ILE A 351 15.33 -0.17 9.01
C ILE A 351 13.91 -0.58 9.36
N TYR A 352 13.35 -1.50 8.61
CA TYR A 352 11.96 -1.92 8.76
C TYR A 352 11.84 -3.42 8.70
N SER A 353 10.89 -3.96 9.44
CA SER A 353 10.47 -5.35 9.32
C SER A 353 8.98 -5.45 9.02
N GLY A 354 8.55 -6.53 8.37
CA GLY A 354 7.15 -6.72 8.05
C GLY A 354 6.78 -8.11 7.58
N PHE A 355 5.56 -8.51 7.88
CA PHE A 355 4.89 -9.64 7.27
C PHE A 355 4.05 -9.19 6.09
N SER A 356 4.31 -9.70 4.91
CA SER A 356 3.45 -9.51 3.74
C SER A 356 2.51 -10.71 3.62
N ALA A 357 1.45 -10.72 4.43
CA ALA A 357 0.47 -11.80 4.41
C ALA A 357 -0.35 -11.77 3.11
N MET A 358 -0.27 -12.85 2.33
CA MET A 358 -0.89 -13.01 1.02
C MET A 358 -1.86 -14.20 0.99
N GLN A 359 -2.33 -14.62 -0.19
CA GLN A 359 -3.22 -15.79 -0.32
C GLN A 359 -2.50 -17.11 0.02
N ALA A 360 -1.26 -17.27 -0.44
CA ALA A 360 -0.30 -18.25 0.07
C ALA A 360 0.68 -17.55 1.02
N ARG A 361 1.55 -18.30 1.71
CA ARG A 361 2.50 -17.71 2.65
C ARG A 361 3.39 -16.67 1.96
N GLY A 362 3.20 -15.41 2.35
CA GLY A 362 4.04 -14.31 1.95
C GLY A 362 5.31 -14.23 2.82
N PRO A 363 6.25 -13.32 2.53
CA PRO A 363 7.49 -13.20 3.29
C PRO A 363 7.30 -12.47 4.61
N PHE A 364 8.11 -12.85 5.60
CA PHE A 364 8.60 -11.93 6.61
C PHE A 364 9.94 -11.37 6.11
N MET A 365 10.11 -10.05 6.18
CA MET A 365 11.29 -9.36 5.66
C MET A 365 11.81 -8.33 6.64
N ILE A 366 13.14 -8.20 6.76
CA ILE A 366 13.84 -7.05 7.33
C ILE A 366 14.64 -6.41 6.22
N ASN A 367 14.55 -5.09 6.07
CA ASN A 367 15.29 -4.34 5.06
C ASN A 367 15.98 -3.12 5.65
N LEU A 368 17.20 -2.87 5.21
CA LEU A 368 17.98 -1.67 5.52
C LEU A 368 18.99 -1.39 4.39
N GLN A 369 19.45 -0.15 4.35
CA GLN A 369 20.63 0.23 3.58
C GLN A 369 21.64 0.88 4.51
N THR A 370 22.92 0.54 4.36
CA THR A 370 23.99 1.07 5.19
C THR A 370 25.24 1.33 4.38
N ARG A 371 26.23 2.01 4.96
CA ARG A 371 27.54 2.17 4.33
C ARG A 371 28.16 0.79 4.06
N ALA A 372 28.74 0.62 2.88
CA ALA A 372 29.21 -0.68 2.42
C ALA A 372 30.22 -1.32 3.39
N GLU A 373 31.14 -0.53 3.95
CA GLU A 373 32.15 -0.99 4.90
C GLU A 373 31.62 -1.38 6.29
N LEU A 374 30.34 -1.13 6.57
CA LEU A 374 29.66 -1.50 7.83
C LEU A 374 28.61 -2.59 7.65
N SER A 375 28.43 -3.09 6.43
CA SER A 375 27.29 -3.95 6.08
C SER A 375 27.29 -5.29 6.84
N GLU A 376 28.43 -5.93 7.03
CA GLU A 376 28.53 -7.19 7.77
C GLU A 376 28.25 -7.00 9.27
N GLY A 377 28.80 -5.94 9.86
CA GLY A 377 28.51 -5.61 11.25
C GLY A 377 27.04 -5.28 11.46
N ALA A 378 26.42 -4.50 10.55
CA ALA A 378 25.01 -4.17 10.60
C ALA A 378 24.12 -5.42 10.46
N LEU A 379 24.48 -6.34 9.55
CA LEU A 379 23.79 -7.62 9.40
C LEU A 379 23.82 -8.44 10.69
N THR A 380 24.99 -8.60 11.28
CA THR A 380 25.16 -9.32 12.56
C THR A 380 24.32 -8.70 13.67
N LEU A 381 24.36 -7.37 13.80
CA LEU A 381 23.57 -6.64 14.80
C LEU A 381 22.07 -6.89 14.62
N VAL A 382 21.56 -6.83 13.38
CA VAL A 382 20.13 -7.08 13.09
C VAL A 382 19.73 -8.51 13.47
N GLN A 383 20.57 -9.49 13.16
CA GLN A 383 20.33 -10.88 13.54
C GLN A 383 20.34 -11.07 15.06
N ASP A 384 21.24 -10.40 15.78
CA ASP A 384 21.32 -10.45 17.24
C ASP A 384 20.08 -9.82 17.89
N ILE A 385 19.62 -8.67 17.38
CA ILE A 385 18.38 -8.02 17.83
C ILE A 385 17.17 -8.95 17.64
N LEU A 386 17.09 -9.60 16.47
CA LEU A 386 16.01 -10.55 16.20
C LEU A 386 16.08 -11.77 17.13
N ARG A 387 17.25 -12.36 17.35
CA ARG A 387 17.44 -13.49 18.30
C ARG A 387 17.01 -13.08 19.71
N ASP A 388 17.47 -11.92 20.19
CA ASP A 388 17.09 -11.40 21.50
C ASP A 388 15.58 -11.20 21.61
N TYR A 389 14.96 -10.60 20.58
CA TYR A 389 13.52 -10.37 20.57
C TYR A 389 12.72 -11.67 20.61
N LEU A 390 13.13 -12.70 19.87
CA LEU A 390 12.44 -14.00 19.89
C LEU A 390 12.68 -14.75 21.22
N ALA A 391 13.85 -14.60 21.82
CA ALA A 391 14.16 -15.24 23.11
C ALA A 391 13.44 -14.61 24.29
N ASN A 392 13.34 -13.28 24.32
CA ASN A 392 12.86 -12.53 25.47
C ASN A 392 11.43 -11.94 25.28
N GLY A 393 10.98 -11.77 24.05
CA GLY A 393 9.70 -11.13 23.72
C GLY A 393 9.70 -9.61 23.93
N PRO A 394 8.55 -8.95 23.75
CA PRO A 394 8.38 -7.55 24.09
C PRO A 394 8.29 -7.38 25.61
N THR A 395 8.75 -6.24 26.10
CA THR A 395 8.43 -5.79 27.46
C THR A 395 6.95 -5.40 27.56
N GLN A 396 6.40 -5.40 28.78
CA GLN A 396 5.01 -4.95 28.99
C GLN A 396 4.82 -3.51 28.51
N LYS A 397 5.80 -2.65 28.75
CA LYS A 397 5.76 -1.24 28.31
C LYS A 397 5.69 -1.11 26.78
N GLU A 398 6.53 -1.83 26.05
CA GLU A 398 6.51 -1.83 24.57
C GLU A 398 5.16 -2.30 24.04
N LEU A 399 4.59 -3.34 24.63
CA LEU A 399 3.28 -3.86 24.25
C LEU A 399 2.16 -2.86 24.52
N ASP A 400 2.16 -2.22 25.68
CA ASP A 400 1.16 -1.22 26.06
C ASP A 400 1.25 0.03 25.17
N ASP A 401 2.47 0.46 24.84
CA ASP A 401 2.71 1.57 23.94
C ASP A 401 2.20 1.24 22.51
N ALA A 402 2.54 0.08 21.97
CA ALA A 402 2.08 -0.37 20.67
C ALA A 402 0.54 -0.53 20.58
N LYS A 403 -0.08 -1.04 21.66
CA LYS A 403 -1.55 -1.13 21.74
C LYS A 403 -2.21 0.25 21.72
N ARG A 404 -1.65 1.23 22.44
CA ARG A 404 -2.18 2.60 22.46
C ARG A 404 -2.03 3.28 21.10
N GLU A 405 -0.86 3.16 20.48
CA GLU A 405 -0.59 3.71 19.15
C GLU A 405 -1.57 3.13 18.11
N LEU A 406 -1.72 1.81 18.10
CA LEU A 406 -2.63 1.14 17.18
C LEU A 406 -4.09 1.51 17.46
N ALA A 407 -4.51 1.59 18.72
CA ALA A 407 -5.86 2.01 19.07
C ALA A 407 -6.17 3.45 18.61
N GLY A 408 -5.16 4.33 18.63
CA GLY A 408 -5.28 5.71 18.13
C GLY A 408 -5.28 5.83 16.61
N SER A 409 -4.48 5.02 15.91
CA SER A 409 -4.34 5.08 14.45
C SER A 409 -5.36 4.22 13.69
N PHE A 410 -5.84 3.13 14.26
CA PHE A 410 -6.75 2.19 13.60
C PHE A 410 -8.05 2.82 13.07
N PRO A 411 -8.71 3.78 13.75
CA PRO A 411 -9.88 4.45 13.20
C PRO A 411 -9.63 5.15 11.86
N LEU A 412 -8.38 5.57 11.58
CA LEU A 412 -8.01 6.18 10.30
C LEU A 412 -8.09 5.18 9.13
N SER A 413 -7.97 3.88 9.41
CA SER A 413 -8.11 2.84 8.37
C SER A 413 -9.52 2.69 7.80
N THR A 414 -10.50 3.38 8.39
CA THR A 414 -11.91 3.43 7.96
C THR A 414 -12.44 4.87 7.96
N ALA A 415 -11.58 5.87 7.83
CA ALA A 415 -11.97 7.28 7.93
C ALA A 415 -12.68 7.80 6.68
N SER A 416 -12.38 7.24 5.51
CA SER A 416 -12.98 7.65 4.23
C SER A 416 -13.63 6.46 3.50
N ASN A 417 -14.51 6.75 2.53
CA ASN A 417 -15.07 5.73 1.65
C ASN A 417 -13.96 4.91 0.95
N ALA A 418 -12.87 5.56 0.52
CA ALA A 418 -11.72 4.89 -0.11
C ALA A 418 -11.05 3.88 0.82
N ASP A 419 -10.88 4.24 2.11
CA ASP A 419 -10.30 3.34 3.10
C ASP A 419 -11.23 2.16 3.34
N ILE A 420 -12.51 2.43 3.56
CA ILE A 420 -13.51 1.38 3.81
C ILE A 420 -13.61 0.43 2.61
N VAL A 421 -13.72 0.94 1.37
CA VAL A 421 -13.83 0.08 0.17
C VAL A 421 -12.58 -0.76 -0.03
N GLY A 422 -11.40 -0.24 0.35
CA GLY A 422 -10.14 -0.97 0.38
C GLY A 422 -10.17 -2.15 1.37
N GLN A 423 -10.65 -1.91 2.61
CA GLN A 423 -10.82 -2.95 3.62
C GLN A 423 -11.82 -4.01 3.18
N LEU A 424 -13.00 -3.60 2.66
CA LEU A 424 -14.01 -4.54 2.17
C LEU A 424 -13.48 -5.40 1.02
N GLY A 425 -12.75 -4.81 0.08
CA GLY A 425 -12.11 -5.53 -1.02
C GLY A 425 -11.13 -6.60 -0.52
N ALA A 426 -10.29 -6.25 0.46
CA ALA A 426 -9.35 -7.19 1.08
C ALA A 426 -10.09 -8.28 1.88
N MET A 427 -11.08 -7.90 2.70
CA MET A 427 -11.88 -8.85 3.49
C MET A 427 -12.59 -9.87 2.58
N GLY A 428 -13.21 -9.38 1.50
CA GLY A 428 -13.87 -10.26 0.53
C GLY A 428 -12.90 -11.18 -0.20
N PHE A 429 -11.76 -10.66 -0.62
CA PHE A 429 -10.75 -11.39 -1.39
C PHE A 429 -10.05 -12.49 -0.58
N TYR A 430 -9.67 -12.20 0.66
CA TYR A 430 -9.04 -13.17 1.56
C TYR A 430 -10.04 -14.02 2.34
N ASP A 431 -11.34 -13.83 2.08
CA ASP A 431 -12.44 -14.55 2.74
C ASP A 431 -12.39 -14.42 4.27
N LEU A 432 -12.17 -13.19 4.73
CA LEU A 432 -12.18 -12.84 6.15
C LEU A 432 -13.63 -12.64 6.65
N PRO A 433 -13.90 -12.87 7.94
CA PRO A 433 -15.23 -12.64 8.52
C PRO A 433 -15.63 -11.17 8.42
N LEU A 434 -16.94 -10.89 8.36
CA LEU A 434 -17.45 -9.50 8.29
C LEU A 434 -17.12 -8.69 9.55
N THR A 435 -16.90 -9.35 10.67
CA THR A 435 -16.48 -8.78 11.97
C THR A 435 -14.96 -8.61 12.08
N TYR A 436 -14.21 -8.85 10.98
CA TYR A 436 -12.74 -8.92 11.02
C TYR A 436 -12.09 -7.69 11.67
N LEU A 437 -12.57 -6.47 11.37
CA LEU A 437 -11.96 -5.24 11.86
C LEU A 437 -12.13 -5.09 13.38
N GLU A 438 -13.33 -5.41 13.88
CA GLU A 438 -13.65 -5.39 15.30
C GLU A 438 -12.89 -6.51 16.04
N ASP A 439 -12.92 -7.74 15.51
CA ASP A 439 -12.27 -8.91 16.07
C ASP A 439 -10.75 -8.72 16.14
N PHE A 440 -10.14 -8.15 15.09
CA PHE A 440 -8.71 -7.88 15.04
C PHE A 440 -8.28 -6.94 16.18
N MET A 441 -8.99 -5.83 16.38
CA MET A 441 -8.69 -4.90 17.44
C MET A 441 -8.96 -5.48 18.84
N ALA A 442 -10.01 -6.29 18.98
CA ALA A 442 -10.30 -6.97 20.23
C ALA A 442 -9.19 -7.99 20.58
N GLN A 443 -8.74 -8.77 19.59
CA GLN A 443 -7.62 -9.69 19.74
C GLN A 443 -6.35 -8.95 20.17
N ILE A 444 -5.96 -7.87 19.46
CA ILE A 444 -4.79 -7.05 19.81
C ILE A 444 -4.83 -6.60 21.26
N GLN A 445 -5.98 -6.08 21.72
CA GLN A 445 -6.11 -5.59 23.11
C GLN A 445 -6.02 -6.70 24.15
N ALA A 446 -6.44 -7.92 23.82
CA ALA A 446 -6.40 -9.07 24.74
C ALA A 446 -5.01 -9.74 24.84
N LEU A 447 -4.08 -9.48 23.90
CA LEU A 447 -2.78 -10.14 23.86
C LEU A 447 -1.91 -9.80 25.09
N SER A 448 -1.22 -10.80 25.65
CA SER A 448 -0.13 -10.63 26.60
C SER A 448 1.23 -10.63 25.89
N ALA A 449 2.27 -10.12 26.57
CA ALA A 449 3.63 -10.14 26.06
C ALA A 449 4.13 -11.57 25.77
N GLU A 450 3.75 -12.55 26.59
CA GLU A 450 4.10 -13.95 26.42
C GLU A 450 3.41 -14.58 25.19
N GLN A 451 2.16 -14.22 24.91
CA GLN A 451 1.48 -14.68 23.68
C GLN A 451 2.13 -14.11 22.42
N VAL A 452 2.52 -12.82 22.44
CA VAL A 452 3.26 -12.20 21.33
C VAL A 452 4.61 -12.88 21.13
N LYS A 453 5.38 -13.08 22.20
CA LYS A 453 6.65 -13.81 22.18
C LYS A 453 6.48 -15.21 21.58
N THR A 454 5.51 -15.98 22.06
CA THR A 454 5.25 -17.35 21.61
C THR A 454 4.90 -17.37 20.12
N ALA A 455 4.04 -16.47 19.66
CA ALA A 455 3.68 -16.37 18.22
C ALA A 455 4.89 -15.99 17.37
N MET A 456 5.66 -14.98 17.75
CA MET A 456 6.86 -14.57 17.01
C MET A 456 7.89 -15.69 16.93
N ALA A 457 8.17 -16.40 18.03
CA ALA A 457 9.12 -17.51 18.07
C ALA A 457 8.62 -18.75 17.31
N LYS A 458 7.30 -18.97 17.23
CA LYS A 458 6.70 -20.05 16.42
C LYS A 458 6.92 -19.85 14.91
N HIS A 459 6.81 -18.60 14.44
CA HIS A 459 6.78 -18.28 13.02
C HIS A 459 8.12 -17.79 12.47
N LEU A 460 9.06 -17.35 13.31
CA LEU A 460 10.35 -16.81 12.87
C LEU A 460 11.53 -17.64 13.39
N ASN A 461 12.47 -17.90 12.48
CA ASN A 461 13.73 -18.56 12.80
C ASN A 461 14.89 -17.77 12.17
N PRO A 462 15.70 -17.05 12.95
CA PRO A 462 16.81 -16.25 12.44
C PRO A 462 17.83 -17.04 11.63
N GLU A 463 18.01 -18.34 11.97
CA GLU A 463 18.98 -19.22 11.30
C GLU A 463 18.46 -19.76 9.95
N ALA A 464 17.16 -19.68 9.70
CA ALA A 464 16.54 -20.12 8.45
C ALA A 464 16.34 -18.99 7.42
N MET A 465 16.85 -17.78 7.70
CA MET A 465 16.67 -16.65 6.80
C MET A 465 17.56 -16.72 5.56
N LEU A 466 16.98 -16.31 4.44
CA LEU A 466 17.71 -15.92 3.25
C LEU A 466 18.22 -14.49 3.42
N ILE A 467 19.48 -14.27 3.06
CA ILE A 467 20.11 -12.96 3.11
C ILE A 467 20.52 -12.58 1.70
N VAL A 468 19.99 -11.48 1.21
CA VAL A 468 20.43 -10.91 -0.07
C VAL A 468 21.02 -9.52 0.18
N SER A 469 22.23 -9.32 -0.33
CA SER A 469 22.91 -8.02 -0.28
C SER A 469 23.20 -7.52 -1.70
N ALA A 470 23.07 -6.21 -1.90
CA ALA A 470 23.46 -5.56 -3.16
C ALA A 470 24.26 -4.29 -2.85
N GLY A 471 25.50 -4.24 -3.34
CA GLY A 471 26.45 -3.15 -3.09
C GLY A 471 27.86 -3.56 -3.49
N PRO A 472 28.87 -2.71 -3.23
CA PRO A 472 30.25 -3.05 -3.56
C PRO A 472 30.86 -4.01 -2.55
N THR A 473 31.74 -4.88 -3.00
CA THR A 473 32.62 -5.69 -2.13
C THR A 473 33.76 -4.83 -1.62
N VAL A 474 33.75 -4.53 -0.33
CA VAL A 474 34.78 -3.68 0.33
C VAL A 474 35.27 -4.28 1.64
N ALA A 475 36.44 -3.85 2.10
CA ALA A 475 36.93 -4.22 3.42
C ALA A 475 36.01 -3.73 4.52
N GLN A 476 35.63 -4.62 5.42
CA GLN A 476 34.68 -4.31 6.49
C GLN A 476 35.36 -3.61 7.66
N GLN A 477 34.67 -2.73 8.31
CA GLN A 477 35.09 -1.97 9.49
C GLN A 477 34.21 -2.34 10.71
N PRO A 478 34.77 -2.21 11.92
CA PRO A 478 33.95 -2.39 13.13
C PRO A 478 32.84 -1.36 13.19
N LEU A 479 31.70 -1.78 13.77
CA LEU A 479 30.60 -0.87 14.03
C LEU A 479 31.00 0.24 15.01
N PRO A 480 30.47 1.47 14.84
CA PRO A 480 30.62 2.50 15.86
C PRO A 480 29.94 2.02 17.17
N PRO A 481 30.51 2.39 18.34
CA PRO A 481 29.88 2.09 19.61
C PRO A 481 28.51 2.77 19.70
N PRO A 482 27.54 2.19 20.46
CA PRO A 482 26.26 2.83 20.67
C PRO A 482 26.45 4.15 21.41
N THR A 483 25.78 5.19 20.95
CA THR A 483 25.67 6.47 21.68
C THR A 483 24.44 6.43 22.59
N GLU A 484 24.64 6.70 23.87
CA GLU A 484 23.52 6.90 24.78
C GLU A 484 22.78 8.20 24.40
N ARG A 485 21.47 8.15 24.23
CA ARG A 485 20.68 9.38 24.14
C ARG A 485 20.91 10.19 25.42
N PRO A 486 21.21 11.51 25.33
CA PRO A 486 21.04 12.38 26.49
C PRO A 486 19.59 12.21 26.96
N THR A 487 19.38 11.80 28.20
CA THR A 487 18.06 11.84 28.83
C THR A 487 17.52 13.25 28.65
N ALA A 488 16.48 13.42 27.84
CA ALA A 488 15.83 14.70 27.69
C ALA A 488 15.35 15.12 29.07
N GLN A 489 16.01 16.11 29.65
CA GLN A 489 15.47 16.77 30.82
C GLN A 489 14.09 17.34 30.40
N PRO A 490 13.04 17.14 31.18
CA PRO A 490 11.78 17.76 30.87
C PRO A 490 12.04 19.29 30.82
N THR A 491 12.08 19.83 29.64
CA THR A 491 12.05 21.29 29.45
C THR A 491 10.71 21.72 30.03
N GLY A 492 10.75 22.50 31.10
CA GLY A 492 9.56 23.06 31.71
C GLY A 492 8.68 23.68 30.63
N ILE A 493 7.39 23.40 30.73
CA ILE A 493 6.35 24.00 29.90
C ILE A 493 6.58 25.51 29.95
N PRO A 494 6.76 26.22 28.82
CA PRO A 494 6.77 27.67 28.84
C PRO A 494 5.38 28.12 29.33
N GLU A 495 5.33 28.80 30.47
CA GLU A 495 4.14 29.53 30.90
C GLU A 495 3.88 30.66 29.89
N HIS A 496 2.76 30.58 29.18
CA HIS A 496 2.20 31.67 28.39
C HIS A 496 0.90 32.16 29.00
#